data_86c3e649dc5aca04fce07b8580b2a116
#
_entry.id   86c3e649dc5aca04fce07b8580b2a116
#
_cell.length_a   1.000
_cell.length_b   1.000
_cell.length_c   1.000
_cell.angle_alpha   90.00
_cell.angle_beta   90.00
_cell.angle_gamma   90.00
#
_symmetry.space_group_name_H-M   'P 1'
#
loop_
_entity.id
_entity.type
_entity.pdbx_description
1 polymer ?
#
loop_
_entity_poly.entity_id
_entity_poly.type
_entity_poly.pdbx_seq_one_letter_code
_entity_poly.pdbx_strand_id
1 'polypeptide(L)'
;SGEPVNANMNMYAYKNLTTIREALKNEDYKLAEELNKKLQGKNSESYAPLGTLLINHHNKGKATNYYRELDISTAISKVVYEIEGVKFTREYFVSAPDQVLIIKLTSSQKGALNFDINSSSLLESKVTVKNDKIEMNGLAPIHENPGYTVLPEYLNIKERGTRYTSLIQIKNTDGEITTTDSTLGVKNATEVIIYVSVATSFKGFDKDPSIDGVAEPIAKKQLKKAFSKSFDKLKVAHIADYQKFHNRVSLELGKTTAPNLPTDERLLRFSEGKEDKNLEILYFQY
;
A
#
# COMPACT_ATOMS: atom_id res chain seq x y z
N SER A 1 15.61 1.72 2.77
CA SER A 1 17.06 1.67 2.72
C SER A 1 17.67 2.98 3.17
N GLY A 2 18.83 2.90 3.81
CA GLY A 2 19.48 4.02 4.47
C GLY A 2 20.74 4.55 3.79
N GLU A 3 21.19 3.98 2.65
CA GLU A 3 22.44 4.39 2.01
C GLU A 3 22.24 4.80 0.56
N PRO A 4 22.92 5.89 0.10
CA PRO A 4 22.93 6.27 -1.31
C PRO A 4 23.61 5.18 -2.18
N VAL A 5 23.03 4.89 -3.34
CA VAL A 5 23.52 3.85 -4.25
C VAL A 5 24.90 4.22 -4.83
N ASN A 6 25.22 5.50 -4.99
CA ASN A 6 26.51 5.95 -5.53
C ASN A 6 27.72 5.40 -4.76
N ALA A 7 27.61 5.19 -3.46
CA ALA A 7 28.66 4.58 -2.65
C ALA A 7 28.87 3.08 -2.95
N ASN A 8 27.98 2.46 -3.71
CA ASN A 8 27.90 1.01 -3.88
C ASN A 8 28.00 0.56 -5.34
N MET A 9 28.14 1.47 -6.27
CA MET A 9 28.24 1.12 -7.69
C MET A 9 29.61 0.48 -7.99
N ASN A 10 29.58 -0.70 -8.61
CA ASN A 10 30.77 -1.34 -9.16
C ASN A 10 31.01 -0.80 -10.58
N MET A 11 31.67 0.35 -10.66
CA MET A 11 31.94 1.05 -11.92
C MET A 11 32.79 0.26 -12.91
N TYR A 12 33.51 -0.77 -12.45
CA TYR A 12 34.41 -1.58 -13.28
C TYR A 12 33.85 -2.99 -13.56
N ALA A 13 32.62 -3.27 -13.15
CA ALA A 13 31.98 -4.58 -13.35
C ALA A 13 32.06 -5.05 -14.81
N TYR A 14 31.82 -4.16 -15.77
CA TYR A 14 31.81 -4.46 -17.20
C TYR A 14 33.13 -5.07 -17.72
N LYS A 15 34.28 -4.79 -17.06
CA LYS A 15 35.59 -5.34 -17.44
C LYS A 15 35.65 -6.87 -17.29
N ASN A 16 34.80 -7.45 -16.47
CA ASN A 16 34.75 -8.89 -16.25
C ASN A 16 33.86 -9.62 -17.24
N LEU A 17 33.05 -8.92 -18.04
CA LEU A 17 32.07 -9.54 -18.94
C LEU A 17 32.71 -10.44 -20.02
N THR A 18 33.84 -10.01 -20.63
CA THR A 18 34.51 -10.79 -21.67
C THR A 18 35.00 -12.12 -21.09
N THR A 19 35.69 -12.09 -19.98
CA THR A 19 36.21 -13.31 -19.31
C THR A 19 35.11 -14.25 -18.86
N ILE A 20 33.98 -13.71 -18.36
CA ILE A 20 32.80 -14.52 -18.01
C ILE A 20 32.22 -15.21 -19.26
N ARG A 21 32.10 -14.51 -20.36
CA ARG A 21 31.59 -15.07 -21.63
C ARG A 21 32.51 -16.15 -22.17
N GLU A 22 33.83 -15.98 -22.06
CA GLU A 22 34.82 -16.99 -22.44
C GLU A 22 34.70 -18.22 -21.53
N ALA A 23 34.58 -18.06 -20.21
CA ALA A 23 34.37 -19.17 -19.29
C ALA A 23 33.08 -19.95 -19.62
N LEU A 24 31.98 -19.25 -19.91
CA LEU A 24 30.72 -19.89 -20.33
C LEU A 24 30.86 -20.64 -21.65
N LYS A 25 31.58 -20.05 -22.65
CA LYS A 25 31.83 -20.70 -23.93
C LYS A 25 32.64 -21.98 -23.79
N ASN A 26 33.55 -22.01 -22.80
CA ASN A 26 34.39 -23.16 -22.52
C ASN A 26 33.75 -24.13 -21.54
N GLU A 27 32.47 -23.94 -21.18
CA GLU A 27 31.71 -24.73 -20.19
C GLU A 27 32.33 -24.74 -18.79
N ASP A 28 33.18 -23.77 -18.46
CA ASP A 28 33.74 -23.58 -17.11
C ASP A 28 32.76 -22.76 -16.28
N TYR A 29 31.68 -23.42 -15.88
CA TYR A 29 30.60 -22.81 -15.08
C TYR A 29 31.06 -22.36 -13.70
N LYS A 30 32.06 -23.06 -13.11
CA LYS A 30 32.58 -22.69 -11.81
C LYS A 30 33.32 -21.36 -11.87
N LEU A 31 34.18 -21.18 -12.84
CA LEU A 31 34.88 -19.92 -13.07
C LEU A 31 33.88 -18.80 -13.43
N ALA A 32 32.89 -19.10 -14.28
CA ALA A 32 31.86 -18.14 -14.64
C ALA A 32 31.07 -17.66 -13.42
N GLU A 33 30.70 -18.55 -12.48
CA GLU A 33 30.02 -18.20 -11.23
C GLU A 33 30.89 -17.33 -10.33
N GLU A 34 32.15 -17.68 -10.15
CA GLU A 34 33.11 -16.89 -9.36
C GLU A 34 33.30 -15.49 -9.91
N LEU A 35 33.42 -15.37 -11.24
CA LEU A 35 33.57 -14.08 -11.91
C LEU A 35 32.28 -13.26 -11.91
N ASN A 36 31.12 -13.92 -11.97
CA ASN A 36 29.81 -13.26 -11.92
C ASN A 36 29.60 -12.45 -10.62
N LYS A 37 30.18 -12.91 -9.52
CA LYS A 37 30.19 -12.15 -8.25
C LYS A 37 30.88 -10.78 -8.38
N LYS A 38 31.81 -10.64 -9.33
CA LYS A 38 32.49 -9.37 -9.64
C LYS A 38 31.64 -8.40 -10.44
N LEU A 39 30.52 -8.86 -11.02
CA LEU A 39 29.53 -7.98 -11.68
C LEU A 39 28.57 -7.35 -10.67
N GLN A 40 28.44 -7.94 -9.49
CA GLN A 40 27.50 -7.51 -8.48
C GLN A 40 28.05 -6.28 -7.75
N GLY A 41 27.16 -5.33 -7.46
CA GLY A 41 27.37 -4.29 -6.48
C GLY A 41 26.97 -4.76 -5.09
N LYS A 42 26.87 -3.87 -4.14
CA LYS A 42 26.22 -4.15 -2.85
C LYS A 42 24.75 -4.47 -3.09
N ASN A 43 24.20 -5.36 -2.27
CA ASN A 43 22.77 -5.63 -2.28
C ASN A 43 21.98 -4.36 -1.97
N SER A 44 20.86 -4.21 -2.63
CA SER A 44 19.89 -3.18 -2.22
C SER A 44 19.32 -3.55 -0.85
N GLU A 45 19.06 -2.54 -0.03
CA GLU A 45 18.44 -2.74 1.27
C GLU A 45 17.00 -3.25 1.12
N SER A 46 16.54 -4.02 2.11
CA SER A 46 15.18 -4.54 2.16
C SER A 46 14.16 -3.42 2.30
N TYR A 47 12.94 -3.63 1.81
CA TYR A 47 11.80 -2.83 2.18
C TYR A 47 11.13 -3.40 3.43
N ALA A 48 10.46 -2.54 4.18
CA ALA A 48 9.69 -2.94 5.36
C ALA A 48 8.28 -2.34 5.31
N PRO A 49 7.26 -3.02 5.87
CA PRO A 49 5.91 -2.47 5.96
C PRO A 49 5.90 -1.25 6.90
N LEU A 50 5.34 -0.13 6.43
CA LEU A 50 5.32 1.12 7.19
C LEU A 50 4.46 1.01 8.45
N GLY A 51 3.30 0.37 8.34
CA GLY A 51 2.38 0.23 9.46
C GLY A 51 1.01 -0.31 9.06
N THR A 52 0.18 -0.49 10.07
CA THR A 52 -1.18 -1.00 9.97
C THR A 52 -2.17 0.03 10.50
N LEU A 53 -3.23 0.28 9.71
CA LEU A 53 -4.42 1.01 10.15
C LEU A 53 -5.50 -0.01 10.51
N LEU A 54 -5.95 -0.01 11.75
CA LEU A 54 -7.02 -0.87 12.23
C LEU A 54 -8.31 -0.05 12.41
N ILE A 55 -9.42 -0.58 11.91
CA ILE A 55 -10.77 -0.03 12.10
C ILE A 55 -11.57 -1.10 12.83
N ASN A 56 -11.79 -0.90 14.12
CA ASN A 56 -12.47 -1.84 14.99
C ASN A 56 -13.95 -1.46 15.12
N HIS A 57 -14.83 -2.18 14.42
CA HIS A 57 -16.27 -1.93 14.44
C HIS A 57 -16.89 -2.45 15.75
N HIS A 58 -17.80 -1.66 16.34
CA HIS A 58 -18.51 -2.02 17.55
C HIS A 58 -19.87 -2.66 17.30
N ASN A 59 -20.30 -2.76 16.03
CA ASN A 59 -21.55 -3.41 15.68
C ASN A 59 -21.51 -4.89 16.09
N LYS A 60 -22.50 -5.30 16.85
CA LYS A 60 -22.69 -6.72 17.27
C LYS A 60 -23.61 -7.39 16.27
N GLY A 61 -23.47 -8.70 16.12
CA GLY A 61 -24.27 -9.50 15.21
C GLY A 61 -23.46 -10.12 14.07
N LYS A 62 -24.09 -11.10 13.41
CA LYS A 62 -23.47 -11.80 12.28
C LYS A 62 -23.68 -10.97 11.01
N ALA A 63 -22.60 -10.75 10.27
CA ALA A 63 -22.71 -10.14 8.94
C ALA A 63 -23.38 -11.12 7.96
N THR A 64 -24.33 -10.60 7.19
CA THR A 64 -25.05 -11.28 6.11
C THR A 64 -24.92 -10.49 4.82
N ASN A 65 -25.32 -11.07 3.70
CA ASN A 65 -25.26 -10.42 2.38
C ASN A 65 -23.90 -9.78 2.09
N TYR A 66 -22.83 -10.49 2.52
CA TYR A 66 -21.46 -10.00 2.37
C TYR A 66 -21.02 -10.07 0.92
N TYR A 67 -20.58 -8.93 0.40
CA TYR A 67 -20.04 -8.80 -0.94
C TYR A 67 -18.81 -7.90 -0.91
N ARG A 68 -17.76 -8.29 -1.61
CA ARG A 68 -16.58 -7.45 -1.84
C ARG A 68 -16.16 -7.50 -3.29
N GLU A 69 -15.69 -6.39 -3.80
CA GLU A 69 -15.20 -6.27 -5.17
C GLU A 69 -13.98 -5.35 -5.24
N LEU A 70 -13.15 -5.59 -6.23
CA LEU A 70 -12.21 -4.62 -6.77
C LEU A 70 -12.60 -4.38 -8.22
N ASP A 71 -13.09 -3.17 -8.52
CA ASP A 71 -13.31 -2.73 -9.88
C ASP A 71 -11.98 -2.30 -10.49
N ILE A 72 -11.41 -3.15 -11.33
CA ILE A 72 -10.11 -2.88 -11.98
C ILE A 72 -10.19 -1.78 -13.05
N SER A 73 -11.38 -1.42 -13.53
CA SER A 73 -11.57 -0.31 -14.48
C SER A 73 -11.48 1.06 -13.82
N THR A 74 -11.73 1.13 -12.52
CA THR A 74 -11.71 2.35 -11.72
C THR A 74 -10.70 2.34 -10.59
N ALA A 75 -10.08 1.18 -10.31
CA ALA A 75 -9.20 0.92 -9.17
C ALA A 75 -9.85 1.28 -7.82
N ILE A 76 -11.14 0.95 -7.67
CA ILE A 76 -11.91 1.15 -6.44
C ILE A 76 -12.25 -0.21 -5.84
N SER A 77 -11.90 -0.40 -4.57
CA SER A 77 -12.35 -1.53 -3.78
C SER A 77 -13.60 -1.15 -2.99
N LYS A 78 -14.56 -2.09 -2.93
CA LYS A 78 -15.82 -1.90 -2.23
C LYS A 78 -16.19 -3.14 -1.43
N VAL A 79 -16.72 -2.91 -0.24
CA VAL A 79 -17.27 -3.95 0.62
C VAL A 79 -18.68 -3.54 1.04
N VAL A 80 -19.62 -4.47 0.93
CA VAL A 80 -21.01 -4.29 1.36
C VAL A 80 -21.39 -5.48 2.23
N TYR A 81 -22.07 -5.24 3.33
CA TYR A 81 -22.64 -6.28 4.20
C TYR A 81 -23.80 -5.72 5.00
N GLU A 82 -24.56 -6.60 5.62
CA GLU A 82 -25.67 -6.23 6.50
C GLU A 82 -25.50 -6.85 7.88
N ILE A 83 -25.83 -6.08 8.92
CA ILE A 83 -25.95 -6.55 10.30
C ILE A 83 -27.31 -6.09 10.81
N GLU A 84 -28.17 -7.04 11.24
CA GLU A 84 -29.50 -6.74 11.78
C GLU A 84 -30.36 -5.84 10.86
N GLY A 85 -30.26 -6.07 9.54
CA GLY A 85 -30.98 -5.32 8.51
C GLY A 85 -30.40 -3.96 8.15
N VAL A 86 -29.33 -3.52 8.83
CA VAL A 86 -28.61 -2.29 8.48
C VAL A 86 -27.52 -2.62 7.48
N LYS A 87 -27.56 -1.97 6.33
CA LYS A 87 -26.55 -2.11 5.27
C LYS A 87 -25.37 -1.18 5.54
N PHE A 88 -24.17 -1.73 5.52
CA PHE A 88 -22.90 -1.02 5.63
C PHE A 88 -22.15 -1.10 4.30
N THR A 89 -21.62 0.03 3.86
CA THR A 89 -20.80 0.11 2.65
C THR A 89 -19.47 0.76 2.97
N ARG A 90 -18.39 0.20 2.40
CA ARG A 90 -17.04 0.75 2.50
C ARG A 90 -16.47 0.88 1.10
N GLU A 91 -15.91 2.03 0.77
CA GLU A 91 -15.20 2.28 -0.48
C GLU A 91 -13.76 2.69 -0.17
N TYR A 92 -12.82 2.16 -0.94
CA TYR A 92 -11.38 2.40 -0.76
C TYR A 92 -10.75 2.74 -2.10
N PHE A 93 -9.92 3.78 -2.14
CA PHE A 93 -9.05 4.05 -3.27
C PHE A 93 -7.81 4.85 -2.86
N VAL A 94 -6.71 4.66 -3.60
CA VAL A 94 -5.47 5.41 -3.43
C VAL A 94 -5.34 6.42 -4.56
N SER A 95 -5.54 7.70 -4.23
CA SER A 95 -5.47 8.79 -5.21
C SER A 95 -4.01 9.18 -5.49
N ALA A 96 -3.49 8.84 -6.66
CA ALA A 96 -2.18 9.30 -7.11
C ALA A 96 -2.12 10.84 -7.27
N PRO A 97 -3.14 11.53 -7.85
CA PRO A 97 -3.12 13.00 -7.95
C PRO A 97 -3.13 13.74 -6.62
N ASP A 98 -3.69 13.13 -5.58
CA ASP A 98 -3.81 13.73 -4.25
C ASP A 98 -2.85 13.12 -3.22
N GLN A 99 -2.19 12.00 -3.56
CA GLN A 99 -1.20 11.30 -2.72
C GLN A 99 -1.78 10.90 -1.35
N VAL A 100 -3.02 10.36 -1.36
CA VAL A 100 -3.74 9.91 -0.16
C VAL A 100 -4.50 8.62 -0.43
N LEU A 101 -4.61 7.77 0.60
CA LEU A 101 -5.62 6.73 0.65
C LEU A 101 -6.90 7.34 1.23
N ILE A 102 -8.02 7.06 0.58
CA ILE A 102 -9.36 7.46 1.02
C ILE A 102 -10.16 6.22 1.36
N ILE A 103 -10.80 6.25 2.53
CA ILE A 103 -11.73 5.22 2.97
C ILE A 103 -13.04 5.93 3.32
N LYS A 104 -14.11 5.57 2.62
CA LYS A 104 -15.46 6.07 2.93
C LYS A 104 -16.29 4.95 3.53
N LEU A 105 -16.87 5.21 4.69
CA LEU A 105 -17.78 4.31 5.39
C LEU A 105 -19.16 4.93 5.43
N THR A 106 -20.19 4.16 5.09
CA THR A 106 -21.59 4.61 5.16
C THR A 106 -22.49 3.51 5.72
N SER A 107 -23.57 3.92 6.38
CA SER A 107 -24.65 3.04 6.81
C SER A 107 -25.99 3.47 6.23
N SER A 108 -26.89 2.51 5.97
CA SER A 108 -28.26 2.80 5.52
C SER A 108 -29.16 3.36 6.62
N GLN A 109 -28.77 3.19 7.87
CA GLN A 109 -29.46 3.70 9.05
C GLN A 109 -28.67 4.86 9.65
N LYS A 110 -29.35 5.94 9.99
CA LYS A 110 -28.74 7.12 10.63
C LYS A 110 -28.10 6.72 11.96
N GLY A 111 -26.83 7.16 12.17
CA GLY A 111 -26.11 6.96 13.40
C GLY A 111 -25.64 5.52 13.68
N ALA A 112 -25.63 4.63 12.68
CA ALA A 112 -25.27 3.23 12.89
C ALA A 112 -23.78 2.94 12.82
N LEU A 113 -22.93 3.88 12.38
CA LEU A 113 -21.49 3.72 12.38
C LEU A 113 -20.91 4.00 13.77
N ASN A 114 -20.34 2.95 14.38
CA ASN A 114 -19.64 3.00 15.66
C ASN A 114 -18.36 2.17 15.53
N PHE A 115 -17.21 2.80 15.68
CA PHE A 115 -15.91 2.14 15.53
C PHE A 115 -14.78 2.95 16.15
N ASP A 116 -13.65 2.29 16.40
CA ASP A 116 -12.40 2.92 16.79
C ASP A 116 -11.35 2.72 15.69
N ILE A 117 -10.49 3.71 15.55
CA ILE A 117 -9.32 3.68 14.66
C ILE A 117 -8.06 3.76 15.50
N ASN A 118 -7.10 2.88 15.22
CA ASN A 118 -5.75 2.99 15.72
C ASN A 118 -4.72 2.68 14.62
N SER A 119 -3.49 3.08 14.86
CA SER A 119 -2.38 2.83 13.94
C SER A 119 -1.20 2.27 14.71
N SER A 120 -0.52 1.29 14.13
CA SER A 120 0.67 0.65 14.69
C SER A 120 1.70 0.36 13.62
N SER A 121 2.94 0.15 14.02
CA SER A 121 4.02 -0.29 13.13
C SER A 121 4.88 -1.33 13.84
N LEU A 122 5.47 -2.23 13.08
CA LEU A 122 6.54 -3.12 13.54
C LEU A 122 7.90 -2.41 13.58
N LEU A 123 7.99 -1.25 12.92
CA LEU A 123 9.18 -0.40 12.92
C LEU A 123 9.19 0.50 14.16
N GLU A 124 10.37 1.03 14.51
CA GLU A 124 10.47 2.04 15.55
C GLU A 124 9.59 3.23 15.19
N SER A 125 8.60 3.54 16.03
CA SER A 125 7.63 4.58 15.75
C SER A 125 7.04 5.18 17.02
N LYS A 126 6.58 6.43 16.89
CA LYS A 126 5.78 7.13 17.90
C LYS A 126 4.43 7.49 17.29
N VAL A 127 3.36 7.05 17.94
CA VAL A 127 1.98 7.41 17.59
C VAL A 127 1.48 8.48 18.55
N THR A 128 0.82 9.48 18.00
CA THR A 128 0.16 10.57 18.77
C THR A 128 -1.23 10.75 18.23
N VAL A 129 -2.22 10.78 19.12
CA VAL A 129 -3.62 11.03 18.77
C VAL A 129 -4.04 12.38 19.34
N LYS A 130 -4.58 13.26 18.51
CA LYS A 130 -5.03 14.58 18.94
C LYS A 130 -6.18 15.06 18.07
N ASN A 131 -7.28 15.47 18.71
CA ASN A 131 -8.51 15.92 18.05
C ASN A 131 -9.07 14.84 17.11
N ASP A 132 -9.11 15.12 15.80
CA ASP A 132 -9.60 14.27 14.72
C ASP A 132 -8.46 13.55 13.95
N LYS A 133 -7.25 13.46 14.54
CA LYS A 133 -6.03 13.00 13.84
C LYS A 133 -5.23 11.98 14.62
N ILE A 134 -4.65 11.04 13.88
CA ILE A 134 -3.56 10.18 14.32
C ILE A 134 -2.33 10.56 13.52
N GLU A 135 -1.23 10.79 14.18
CA GLU A 135 0.08 11.02 13.60
C GLU A 135 1.04 9.93 14.06
N MET A 136 1.67 9.22 13.14
CA MET A 136 2.71 8.23 13.40
C MET A 136 3.98 8.66 12.68
N ASN A 137 5.04 8.87 13.45
CA ASN A 137 6.38 9.16 12.96
C ASN A 137 7.30 8.02 13.31
N GLY A 138 8.12 7.57 12.38
CA GLY A 138 9.00 6.45 12.59
C GLY A 138 10.26 6.47 11.73
N LEU A 139 11.07 5.46 11.97
CA LEU A 139 12.36 5.24 11.33
C LEU A 139 12.43 3.80 10.81
N ALA A 140 12.73 3.67 9.52
CA ALA A 140 13.04 2.36 8.95
C ALA A 140 14.51 2.00 9.26
N PRO A 141 14.82 0.71 9.46
CA PRO A 141 16.20 0.27 9.67
C PRO A 141 17.06 0.57 8.43
N ILE A 142 18.36 0.72 8.65
CA ILE A 142 19.33 0.88 7.56
C ILE A 142 19.50 -0.45 6.84
N HIS A 143 19.51 -1.52 7.60
CA HIS A 143 19.72 -2.87 7.11
C HIS A 143 18.77 -3.82 7.80
N GLU A 144 18.17 -4.70 7.02
CA GLU A 144 17.35 -5.80 7.49
C GLU A 144 17.86 -7.10 6.89
N ASN A 145 18.08 -8.10 7.75
CA ASN A 145 18.56 -9.40 7.31
C ASN A 145 17.47 -10.14 6.52
N PRO A 146 17.67 -10.44 5.23
CA PRO A 146 16.67 -11.16 4.45
C PRO A 146 16.52 -12.65 4.82
N GLY A 147 17.13 -13.11 5.93
CA GLY A 147 16.99 -14.47 6.46
C GLY A 147 17.87 -15.53 5.81
N TYR A 148 18.52 -15.25 4.68
CA TYR A 148 19.45 -16.15 3.99
C TYR A 148 20.90 -15.69 4.03
N THR A 149 21.21 -14.65 4.80
CA THR A 149 22.55 -14.12 5.00
C THR A 149 22.92 -14.17 6.49
N VAL A 150 24.21 -14.29 6.79
CA VAL A 150 24.76 -14.29 8.17
C VAL A 150 25.10 -12.85 8.57
N LEU A 151 24.15 -11.93 8.49
CA LEU A 151 24.32 -10.54 8.89
C LEU A 151 23.55 -10.28 10.19
N PRO A 152 23.87 -9.22 10.95
CA PRO A 152 23.08 -8.82 12.10
C PRO A 152 21.60 -8.65 11.71
N GLU A 153 20.71 -9.20 12.51
CA GLU A 153 19.28 -9.30 12.19
C GLU A 153 18.63 -7.93 11.94
N TYR A 154 19.13 -6.91 12.55
CA TYR A 154 18.53 -5.58 12.51
C TYR A 154 19.54 -4.50 12.86
N LEU A 155 19.76 -3.56 11.98
CA LEU A 155 20.64 -2.43 12.25
C LEU A 155 19.87 -1.12 12.23
N ASN A 156 19.61 -0.58 13.41
CA ASN A 156 18.98 0.71 13.61
C ASN A 156 19.99 1.71 14.12
N ILE A 157 20.38 2.67 13.28
CA ILE A 157 21.23 3.80 13.69
C ILE A 157 20.34 5.04 13.65
N LYS A 158 20.09 5.65 14.81
CA LYS A 158 19.12 6.76 14.96
C LYS A 158 19.37 7.97 14.06
N GLU A 159 20.62 8.18 13.70
CA GLU A 159 21.06 9.29 12.83
C GLU A 159 20.91 8.97 11.34
N ARG A 160 20.61 7.72 11.00
CA ARG A 160 20.52 7.23 9.62
C ARG A 160 19.23 6.48 9.39
N GLY A 161 18.91 6.23 8.15
CA GLY A 161 17.72 5.50 7.72
C GLY A 161 16.60 6.42 7.22
N THR A 162 15.63 5.79 6.58
CA THR A 162 14.48 6.49 6.01
C THR A 162 13.48 6.80 7.10
N ARG A 163 13.24 8.09 7.34
CA ARG A 163 12.15 8.54 8.22
C ARG A 163 10.83 8.47 7.46
N TYR A 164 9.76 8.20 8.18
CA TYR A 164 8.42 8.20 7.62
C TYR A 164 7.42 8.89 8.55
N THR A 165 6.38 9.43 7.94
CA THR A 165 5.23 10.00 8.63
C THR A 165 3.95 9.48 8.00
N SER A 166 3.05 8.96 8.82
CA SER A 166 1.67 8.63 8.45
C SER A 166 0.72 9.52 9.22
N LEU A 167 -0.19 10.17 8.50
CA LEU A 167 -1.22 11.04 9.05
C LEU A 167 -2.58 10.49 8.66
N ILE A 168 -3.42 10.27 9.67
CA ILE A 168 -4.81 9.84 9.49
C ILE A 168 -5.70 10.95 10.02
N GLN A 169 -6.68 11.40 9.23
CA GLN A 169 -7.66 12.38 9.65
C GLN A 169 -9.06 11.93 9.25
N ILE A 170 -10.02 12.17 10.14
CA ILE A 170 -11.41 11.78 9.95
C ILE A 170 -12.25 13.02 9.61
N LYS A 171 -13.23 12.83 8.72
CA LYS A 171 -14.31 13.77 8.45
C LYS A 171 -15.63 13.01 8.51
N ASN A 172 -16.50 13.41 9.39
CA ASN A 172 -17.84 12.86 9.54
C ASN A 172 -18.89 13.90 9.14
N THR A 173 -20.06 13.45 8.72
CA THR A 173 -21.19 14.32 8.39
C THR A 173 -22.11 14.55 9.60
N ASP A 174 -22.12 13.57 10.51
CA ASP A 174 -22.89 13.54 11.75
C ASP A 174 -22.18 12.66 12.78
N GLY A 175 -22.76 12.51 13.96
CA GLY A 175 -22.17 11.73 15.05
C GLY A 175 -21.03 12.48 15.76
N GLU A 176 -20.29 11.78 16.56
CA GLU A 176 -19.26 12.33 17.45
C GLU A 176 -17.91 11.67 17.23
N ILE A 177 -16.84 12.47 17.23
CA ILE A 177 -15.45 11.99 17.26
C ILE A 177 -14.96 12.08 18.70
N THR A 178 -14.46 10.95 19.23
CA THR A 178 -13.84 10.86 20.56
C THR A 178 -12.36 10.52 20.41
N THR A 179 -11.56 10.97 21.36
CA THR A 179 -10.09 10.79 21.32
C THR A 179 -9.63 10.20 22.64
N THR A 180 -8.78 9.18 22.55
CA THR A 180 -7.98 8.67 23.68
C THR A 180 -6.51 8.84 23.35
N ASP A 181 -5.62 8.39 24.24
CA ASP A 181 -4.17 8.47 24.02
C ASP A 181 -3.70 7.66 22.80
N SER A 182 -4.46 6.66 22.36
CA SER A 182 -4.06 5.72 21.31
C SER A 182 -5.10 5.49 20.20
N THR A 183 -6.32 6.02 20.34
CA THR A 183 -7.42 5.76 19.40
C THR A 183 -8.22 7.01 19.06
N LEU A 184 -8.75 7.05 17.83
CA LEU A 184 -9.87 7.89 17.45
C LEU A 184 -11.14 7.05 17.41
N GLY A 185 -12.13 7.41 18.23
CA GLY A 185 -13.45 6.79 18.22
C GLY A 185 -14.43 7.59 17.36
N VAL A 186 -15.34 6.89 16.69
CA VAL A 186 -16.49 7.46 16.00
C VAL A 186 -17.75 6.84 16.60
N LYS A 187 -18.71 7.68 17.00
CA LYS A 187 -19.98 7.26 17.58
C LYS A 187 -21.15 7.88 16.84
N ASN A 188 -22.18 7.07 16.59
CA ASN A 188 -23.46 7.49 16.02
C ASN A 188 -23.33 8.27 14.71
N ALA A 189 -22.37 7.92 13.85
CA ALA A 189 -22.23 8.52 12.54
C ALA A 189 -23.00 7.74 11.47
N THR A 190 -23.36 8.40 10.38
CA THR A 190 -24.00 7.80 9.21
C THR A 190 -23.00 7.69 8.03
N GLU A 191 -22.16 8.69 7.91
CA GLU A 191 -21.08 8.72 6.91
C GLU A 191 -19.78 9.23 7.53
N VAL A 192 -18.69 8.54 7.26
CA VAL A 192 -17.34 8.91 7.69
C VAL A 192 -16.37 8.73 6.54
N ILE A 193 -15.49 9.72 6.34
CA ILE A 193 -14.39 9.65 5.40
C ILE A 193 -13.08 9.71 6.16
N ILE A 194 -12.23 8.72 5.96
CA ILE A 194 -10.90 8.63 6.55
C ILE A 194 -9.89 8.97 5.46
N TYR A 195 -9.03 9.92 5.72
CA TYR A 195 -7.93 10.35 4.86
C TYR A 195 -6.63 9.86 5.46
N VAL A 196 -5.83 9.15 4.68
CA VAL A 196 -4.52 8.68 5.09
C VAL A 196 -3.47 9.23 4.14
N SER A 197 -2.56 10.03 4.65
CA SER A 197 -1.40 10.54 3.91
C SER A 197 -0.13 9.95 4.49
N VAL A 198 0.73 9.43 3.63
CA VAL A 198 2.01 8.84 4.01
C VAL A 198 3.11 9.48 3.19
N ALA A 199 4.19 9.83 3.85
CA ALA A 199 5.41 10.29 3.18
C ALA A 199 6.64 9.70 3.86
N THR A 200 7.73 9.63 3.08
CA THR A 200 9.04 9.24 3.56
C THR A 200 10.06 10.33 3.27
N SER A 201 11.20 10.25 3.94
CA SER A 201 12.33 11.15 3.67
C SER A 201 13.14 10.74 2.43
N PHE A 202 12.74 9.69 1.70
CA PHE A 202 13.41 9.27 0.48
C PHE A 202 13.28 10.31 -0.64
N LYS A 203 14.39 10.73 -1.22
CA LYS A 203 14.46 11.71 -2.32
C LYS A 203 15.15 11.22 -3.59
N GLY A 204 15.42 9.93 -3.67
CA GLY A 204 16.11 9.33 -4.79
C GLY A 204 17.22 8.40 -4.34
N PHE A 205 17.68 7.55 -5.26
CA PHE A 205 18.67 6.51 -4.98
C PHE A 205 20.07 7.07 -4.64
N ASP A 206 20.36 8.32 -5.03
CA ASP A 206 21.64 9.02 -4.87
C ASP A 206 21.66 9.99 -3.67
N LYS A 207 20.57 10.05 -2.89
CA LYS A 207 20.41 10.96 -1.75
C LYS A 207 20.35 10.20 -0.43
N ASP A 208 20.95 10.77 0.59
CA ASP A 208 20.83 10.24 1.95
C ASP A 208 19.46 10.62 2.55
N PRO A 209 18.58 9.66 2.86
CA PRO A 209 17.25 9.96 3.37
C PRO A 209 17.25 10.56 4.78
N SER A 210 18.36 10.46 5.52
CA SER A 210 18.48 11.03 6.86
C SER A 210 18.84 12.52 6.85
N ILE A 211 19.45 12.99 5.78
CA ILE A 211 19.97 14.38 5.64
C ILE A 211 19.12 15.16 4.66
N ASP A 212 18.90 14.59 3.47
CA ASP A 212 18.33 15.30 2.32
C ASP A 212 16.80 15.33 2.29
N GLY A 213 16.14 14.51 3.11
CA GLY A 213 14.70 14.29 3.06
C GLY A 213 13.93 14.70 4.31
N VAL A 214 12.68 15.10 4.11
CA VAL A 214 11.72 15.39 5.17
C VAL A 214 10.38 14.70 4.86
N ALA A 215 9.85 13.94 5.81
CA ALA A 215 8.58 13.21 5.64
C ALA A 215 7.37 14.04 6.07
N GLU A 216 7.39 14.58 7.28
CA GLU A 216 6.24 15.21 7.93
C GLU A 216 5.66 16.40 7.16
N PRO A 217 6.43 17.40 6.68
CA PRO A 217 5.89 18.51 5.90
C PRO A 217 5.20 18.06 4.61
N ILE A 218 5.72 16.99 3.97
CA ILE A 218 5.14 16.43 2.75
C ILE A 218 3.79 15.81 3.07
N ALA A 219 3.71 14.93 4.07
CA ALA A 219 2.46 14.29 4.49
C ALA A 219 1.40 15.33 4.91
N LYS A 220 1.80 16.34 5.69
CA LYS A 220 0.91 17.43 6.12
C LYS A 220 0.34 18.23 4.93
N LYS A 221 1.17 18.54 3.95
CA LYS A 221 0.75 19.28 2.74
C LYS A 221 -0.24 18.46 1.90
N GLN A 222 0.04 17.17 1.69
CA GLN A 222 -0.82 16.25 0.95
C GLN A 222 -2.18 16.09 1.64
N LEU A 223 -2.17 15.80 2.94
CA LEU A 223 -3.39 15.63 3.72
C LEU A 223 -4.25 16.90 3.69
N LYS A 224 -3.67 18.07 3.95
CA LYS A 224 -4.38 19.36 3.92
C LYS A 224 -5.03 19.62 2.57
N LYS A 225 -4.32 19.34 1.46
CA LYS A 225 -4.85 19.51 0.09
C LYS A 225 -6.03 18.57 -0.16
N ALA A 226 -5.92 17.30 0.22
CA ALA A 226 -6.98 16.31 0.03
C ALA A 226 -8.20 16.60 0.90
N PHE A 227 -7.99 16.92 2.18
CA PHE A 227 -9.04 17.20 3.15
C PHE A 227 -9.93 18.42 2.78
N SER A 228 -9.40 19.37 2.01
CA SER A 228 -10.16 20.52 1.50
C SER A 228 -11.11 20.19 0.32
N LYS A 229 -11.02 18.98 -0.24
CA LYS A 229 -11.84 18.54 -1.36
C LYS A 229 -13.04 17.70 -0.88
N SER A 230 -14.09 17.64 -1.68
CA SER A 230 -15.16 16.67 -1.48
C SER A 230 -14.70 15.27 -1.90
N PHE A 231 -15.34 14.24 -1.33
CA PHE A 231 -15.11 12.85 -1.71
C PHE A 231 -15.26 12.62 -3.22
N ASP A 232 -16.32 13.16 -3.82
CA ASP A 232 -16.58 12.99 -5.26
C ASP A 232 -15.49 13.61 -6.14
N LYS A 233 -14.97 14.79 -5.75
CA LYS A 233 -13.85 15.40 -6.47
C LYS A 233 -12.57 14.55 -6.40
N LEU A 234 -12.29 13.94 -5.25
CA LEU A 234 -11.16 13.04 -5.09
C LEU A 234 -11.35 11.77 -5.93
N LYS A 235 -12.55 11.17 -5.88
CA LYS A 235 -12.89 9.96 -6.62
C LYS A 235 -12.81 10.18 -8.14
N VAL A 236 -13.38 11.26 -8.65
CA VAL A 236 -13.32 11.61 -10.08
C VAL A 236 -11.89 11.84 -10.55
N ALA A 237 -11.08 12.56 -9.76
CA ALA A 237 -9.66 12.80 -10.09
C ALA A 237 -8.85 11.51 -10.10
N HIS A 238 -9.10 10.61 -9.12
CA HIS A 238 -8.48 9.30 -9.06
C HIS A 238 -8.80 8.45 -10.29
N ILE A 239 -10.08 8.29 -10.63
CA ILE A 239 -10.53 7.50 -11.78
C ILE A 239 -9.94 8.06 -13.08
N ALA A 240 -10.02 9.37 -13.29
CA ALA A 240 -9.52 10.02 -14.50
C ALA A 240 -7.99 9.84 -14.67
N ASP A 241 -7.23 9.85 -13.57
CA ASP A 241 -5.80 9.62 -13.62
C ASP A 241 -5.46 8.15 -13.88
N TYR A 242 -6.11 7.23 -13.19
CA TYR A 242 -5.91 5.80 -13.35
C TYR A 242 -6.24 5.33 -14.79
N GLN A 243 -7.37 5.78 -15.34
CA GLN A 243 -7.83 5.38 -16.67
C GLN A 243 -6.94 5.86 -17.82
N LYS A 244 -6.10 6.88 -17.61
CA LYS A 244 -5.07 7.25 -18.60
C LYS A 244 -4.10 6.11 -18.92
N PHE A 245 -3.86 5.23 -17.96
CA PHE A 245 -2.97 4.08 -18.10
C PHE A 245 -3.75 2.81 -18.38
N HIS A 246 -4.76 2.51 -17.59
CA HIS A 246 -5.56 1.29 -17.70
C HIS A 246 -6.18 1.11 -19.10
N ASN A 247 -6.75 2.17 -19.67
CA ASN A 247 -7.45 2.11 -20.96
C ASN A 247 -6.51 2.02 -22.17
N ARG A 248 -5.19 1.99 -21.97
CA ARG A 248 -4.20 1.87 -23.05
C ARG A 248 -3.91 0.43 -23.46
N VAL A 249 -4.27 -0.51 -22.61
CA VAL A 249 -4.00 -1.93 -22.82
C VAL A 249 -5.28 -2.73 -22.60
N SER A 250 -5.61 -3.61 -23.53
CA SER A 250 -6.73 -4.53 -23.43
C SER A 250 -6.37 -5.89 -24.04
N LEU A 251 -6.94 -6.93 -23.50
CA LEU A 251 -6.85 -8.29 -24.04
C LEU A 251 -8.25 -8.78 -24.41
N GLU A 252 -8.42 -9.30 -25.60
CA GLU A 252 -9.64 -9.95 -26.07
C GLU A 252 -9.33 -11.39 -26.52
N LEU A 253 -9.96 -12.38 -25.91
CA LEU A 253 -9.81 -13.80 -26.22
C LEU A 253 -11.08 -14.38 -26.90
N GLY A 254 -11.81 -13.53 -27.61
CA GLY A 254 -13.05 -13.87 -28.29
C GLY A 254 -14.29 -13.72 -27.40
N LYS A 255 -15.48 -14.02 -27.94
CA LYS A 255 -16.75 -13.91 -27.22
C LYS A 255 -16.85 -15.00 -26.17
N THR A 256 -16.91 -14.60 -24.91
CA THR A 256 -17.09 -15.52 -23.78
C THR A 256 -18.08 -14.92 -22.79
N THR A 257 -18.83 -15.80 -22.12
CA THR A 257 -19.70 -15.40 -21.02
C THR A 257 -19.03 -15.76 -19.71
N ALA A 258 -18.77 -14.76 -18.85
CA ALA A 258 -18.24 -15.03 -17.53
C ALA A 258 -19.25 -15.85 -16.70
N PRO A 259 -18.82 -16.88 -15.98
CA PRO A 259 -19.69 -17.54 -15.00
C PRO A 259 -20.16 -16.54 -13.94
N ASN A 260 -21.42 -16.64 -13.53
CA ASN A 260 -21.94 -15.83 -12.42
C ASN A 260 -21.49 -16.42 -11.07
N LEU A 261 -20.18 -16.38 -10.84
CA LEU A 261 -19.51 -16.91 -9.66
C LEU A 261 -18.46 -15.90 -9.16
N PRO A 262 -18.19 -15.87 -7.85
CA PRO A 262 -17.07 -15.09 -7.30
C PRO A 262 -15.74 -15.54 -7.89
N THR A 263 -14.74 -14.65 -7.87
CA THR A 263 -13.44 -14.91 -8.51
C THR A 263 -12.68 -16.07 -7.85
N ASP A 264 -12.81 -16.28 -6.55
CA ASP A 264 -12.21 -17.40 -5.82
C ASP A 264 -12.79 -18.75 -6.26
N GLU A 265 -14.11 -18.85 -6.46
CA GLU A 265 -14.73 -20.05 -7.00
C GLU A 265 -14.35 -20.29 -8.48
N ARG A 266 -14.22 -19.23 -9.27
CA ARG A 266 -13.74 -19.30 -10.65
C ARG A 266 -12.30 -19.81 -10.72
N LEU A 267 -11.42 -19.32 -9.84
CA LEU A 267 -10.04 -19.80 -9.73
C LEU A 267 -9.97 -21.28 -9.36
N LEU A 268 -10.78 -21.72 -8.41
CA LEU A 268 -10.84 -23.13 -8.04
C LEU A 268 -11.25 -24.01 -9.24
N ARG A 269 -12.32 -23.66 -9.95
CA ARG A 269 -12.76 -24.37 -11.16
C ARG A 269 -11.72 -24.38 -12.26
N PHE A 270 -11.00 -23.27 -12.44
CA PHE A 270 -9.91 -23.18 -13.41
C PHE A 270 -8.75 -24.14 -13.06
N SER A 271 -8.40 -24.24 -11.77
CA SER A 271 -7.39 -25.19 -11.29
C SER A 271 -7.80 -26.65 -11.49
N GLU A 272 -9.11 -26.95 -11.60
CA GLU A 272 -9.68 -28.25 -11.92
C GLU A 272 -9.77 -28.51 -13.43
N GLY A 273 -9.23 -27.63 -14.27
CA GLY A 273 -9.20 -27.77 -15.73
C GLY A 273 -10.45 -27.24 -16.46
N LYS A 274 -11.29 -26.42 -15.81
CA LYS A 274 -12.42 -25.76 -16.49
C LYS A 274 -11.93 -24.47 -17.16
N GLU A 275 -12.21 -24.33 -18.46
CA GLU A 275 -11.87 -23.12 -19.19
C GLU A 275 -12.67 -21.92 -18.69
N ASP A 276 -11.98 -20.79 -18.53
CA ASP A 276 -12.59 -19.50 -18.21
C ASP A 276 -11.77 -18.34 -18.81
N LYS A 277 -11.99 -18.06 -20.08
CA LYS A 277 -11.29 -16.99 -20.81
C LYS A 277 -11.47 -15.61 -20.22
N ASN A 278 -12.62 -15.34 -19.57
CA ASN A 278 -12.82 -14.07 -18.88
C ASN A 278 -11.96 -13.98 -17.62
N LEU A 279 -11.65 -15.08 -16.94
CA LEU A 279 -10.71 -15.11 -15.83
C LEU A 279 -9.28 -14.86 -16.32
N GLU A 280 -8.90 -15.40 -17.46
CA GLU A 280 -7.60 -15.16 -18.09
C GLU A 280 -7.44 -13.68 -18.49
N ILE A 281 -8.50 -13.08 -19.08
CA ILE A 281 -8.54 -11.66 -19.38
C ILE A 281 -8.41 -10.82 -18.10
N LEU A 282 -9.16 -11.17 -17.06
CA LEU A 282 -9.11 -10.49 -15.77
C LEU A 282 -7.70 -10.55 -15.14
N TYR A 283 -7.07 -11.71 -15.18
CA TYR A 283 -5.71 -11.90 -14.69
C TYR A 283 -4.68 -11.06 -15.45
N PHE A 284 -4.82 -10.97 -16.77
CA PHE A 284 -3.95 -10.12 -17.60
C PHE A 284 -4.15 -8.63 -17.31
N GLN A 285 -5.39 -8.19 -17.09
CA GLN A 285 -5.73 -6.79 -16.85
C GLN A 285 -5.34 -6.33 -15.44
N TYR A 286 -5.35 -7.24 -14.46
CA TYR A 286 -4.96 -6.98 -13.07
C TYR A 286 -3.45 -6.83 -12.93
#